data_f7f2a2bb882088841fc8b39633681d76
#
_entry.id   f7f2a2bb882088841fc8b39633681d76
#
_cell.length_a   1.000
_cell.length_b   1.000
_cell.length_c   1.000
_cell.angle_alpha   90.00
_cell.angle_beta   90.00
_cell.angle_gamma   90.00
#
_symmetry.space_group_name_H-M   'P 1'
#
loop_
_entity.id
_entity.type
_entity.pdbx_description
1 polymer ?
#
loop_
_entity_poly.entity_id
_entity_poly.type
_entity_poly.pdbx_seq_one_letter_code
_entity_poly.pdbx_strand_id
1 'polypeptide(L)'
;MSEDLVTSAAAESALRQVRVQLISQQEDIALPESTGPILVPTGLRRYALSTLVNNLLSSEKPIPFEFLINGTFLRTSIDEYLVDNGISAETTLEIEYVRALIPPLHIASFQHDDWVSATDVLSTTSPAASWASGATFTKGQERILSGSYDGLLRIWNMSSETIATSPAAADGGHTASIRAAKFVSPNQIASAGLDRTVRLWKYTEGEGGFTGKISPQLELYGHKAGIESLAVHAKSNRLLTGSADNTVGFWSTKKADAPAAPENLLPSSNARNTKRRKLNTSVTTPQRGPLTLMSAHTAPVSAAIFDGKDATVGYSASWDHSLRTWDLVTGSLVDTRTTSYSLLSLEHLPELSLLAAGTAARHITLIDPRASATTVAAMTLRGHTNAVVSLARDPHSTYGLISGSHDGTCRIWDIRSTKTDKEGVVGESVYSITRKSLEEEGKSDSKRVGGEGVKVFSVCWDKTVGIVSAGEDKRIQINRGEGVLSSKA
;
A
#
# COMPACT_ATOMS: atom_id res chain seq x y z
N MET A 1 -29.84 -40.11 -19.52
CA MET A 1 -29.18 -39.58 -20.73
C MET A 1 -28.28 -38.35 -20.46
N SER A 2 -28.42 -37.61 -19.36
CA SER A 2 -27.55 -36.43 -19.05
C SER A 2 -26.29 -36.79 -18.24
N GLU A 3 -26.34 -37.82 -17.40
CA GLU A 3 -25.19 -38.26 -16.59
C GLU A 3 -24.15 -39.04 -17.40
N ASP A 4 -24.56 -39.82 -18.37
CA ASP A 4 -23.66 -40.60 -19.23
C ASP A 4 -22.86 -39.74 -20.21
N LEU A 5 -23.39 -38.58 -20.61
CA LEU A 5 -22.66 -37.59 -21.47
C LEU A 5 -21.57 -36.84 -20.72
N VAL A 6 -21.79 -36.54 -19.45
CA VAL A 6 -20.80 -35.82 -18.61
C VAL A 6 -19.63 -36.73 -18.24
N THR A 7 -19.92 -38.04 -17.97
CA THR A 7 -18.88 -39.05 -17.70
C THR A 7 -18.06 -39.37 -18.93
N SER A 8 -18.66 -39.41 -20.12
CA SER A 8 -17.95 -39.63 -21.39
C SER A 8 -17.01 -38.48 -21.75
N ALA A 9 -17.45 -37.22 -21.62
CA ALA A 9 -16.63 -36.04 -21.89
C ALA A 9 -15.45 -35.92 -20.91
N ALA A 10 -15.65 -36.23 -19.63
CA ALA A 10 -14.57 -36.24 -18.64
C ALA A 10 -13.54 -37.36 -18.90
N ALA A 11 -13.97 -38.52 -19.42
CA ALA A 11 -13.07 -39.60 -19.79
C ALA A 11 -12.28 -39.30 -21.07
N GLU A 12 -12.87 -38.63 -22.05
CA GLU A 12 -12.18 -38.22 -23.27
C GLU A 12 -11.16 -37.11 -23.02
N SER A 13 -11.43 -36.14 -22.15
CA SER A 13 -10.46 -35.09 -21.77
C SER A 13 -9.25 -35.62 -20.99
N ALA A 14 -9.43 -36.73 -20.25
CA ALA A 14 -8.33 -37.40 -19.57
C ALA A 14 -7.40 -38.18 -20.53
N LEU A 15 -7.84 -38.49 -21.75
CA LEU A 15 -7.05 -39.19 -22.78
C LEU A 15 -6.26 -38.19 -23.67
N ARG A 16 -6.67 -36.91 -23.75
CA ARG A 16 -5.93 -35.89 -24.50
C ARG A 16 -4.77 -35.43 -23.68
N GLN A 17 -3.61 -35.33 -24.33
CA GLN A 17 -2.38 -34.82 -23.73
C GLN A 17 -1.90 -33.56 -24.45
N VAL A 18 -1.35 -32.65 -23.70
CA VAL A 18 -0.69 -31.46 -24.22
C VAL A 18 0.74 -31.40 -23.72
N ARG A 19 1.62 -30.89 -24.56
CA ARG A 19 3.03 -30.66 -24.19
C ARG A 19 3.12 -29.34 -23.44
N VAL A 20 3.59 -29.39 -22.19
CA VAL A 20 3.68 -28.24 -21.29
C VAL A 20 5.14 -27.98 -20.93
N GLN A 21 5.57 -26.74 -21.07
CA GLN A 21 6.84 -26.26 -20.54
C GLN A 21 6.54 -25.41 -19.29
N LEU A 22 7.06 -25.87 -18.14
CA LEU A 22 6.90 -25.18 -16.87
C LEU A 22 8.04 -24.19 -16.68
N ILE A 23 7.72 -22.93 -16.45
CA ILE A 23 8.67 -21.84 -16.20
C ILE A 23 8.31 -21.10 -14.91
N SER A 24 9.33 -20.58 -14.22
CA SER A 24 9.14 -19.69 -13.08
C SER A 24 10.16 -18.56 -13.13
N GLN A 25 9.69 -17.34 -12.81
CA GLN A 25 10.56 -16.17 -12.66
C GLN A 25 11.18 -16.09 -11.26
N GLN A 26 10.75 -16.94 -10.33
CA GLN A 26 11.22 -16.97 -8.95
C GLN A 26 12.39 -17.98 -8.87
N GLU A 27 13.60 -17.48 -8.62
CA GLU A 27 14.83 -18.30 -8.58
C GLU A 27 14.79 -19.43 -7.55
N ASP A 28 14.13 -19.19 -6.40
CA ASP A 28 14.04 -20.13 -5.28
C ASP A 28 13.14 -21.34 -5.51
N ILE A 29 12.29 -21.29 -6.53
CA ILE A 29 11.41 -22.38 -6.97
C ILE A 29 11.63 -22.77 -8.43
N ALA A 30 12.69 -22.27 -9.07
CA ALA A 30 12.98 -22.60 -10.46
C ALA A 30 13.28 -24.09 -10.62
N LEU A 31 12.67 -24.73 -11.62
CA LEU A 31 13.03 -26.10 -12.02
C LEU A 31 14.38 -26.10 -12.71
N PRO A 32 15.16 -27.22 -12.62
CA PRO A 32 16.40 -27.36 -13.36
C PRO A 32 16.18 -27.20 -14.87
N GLU A 33 17.12 -26.57 -15.58
CA GLU A 33 17.07 -26.36 -17.04
C GLU A 33 16.94 -27.68 -17.82
N SER A 34 17.36 -28.80 -17.23
CA SER A 34 17.18 -30.14 -17.79
C SER A 34 15.73 -30.62 -17.83
N THR A 35 14.80 -29.94 -17.17
CA THR A 35 13.38 -30.27 -17.20
C THR A 35 12.77 -29.73 -18.49
N GLY A 36 12.85 -30.50 -19.56
CA GLY A 36 12.25 -30.14 -20.86
C GLY A 36 10.73 -30.20 -20.82
N PRO A 37 10.05 -29.96 -21.97
CA PRO A 37 8.61 -30.04 -22.08
C PRO A 37 8.09 -31.42 -21.68
N ILE A 38 7.07 -31.45 -20.82
CA ILE A 38 6.41 -32.66 -20.30
C ILE A 38 5.03 -32.81 -20.93
N LEU A 39 4.63 -34.07 -21.18
CA LEU A 39 3.27 -34.38 -21.61
C LEU A 39 2.38 -34.52 -20.38
N VAL A 40 1.30 -33.73 -20.35
CA VAL A 40 0.33 -33.74 -19.26
C VAL A 40 -1.09 -33.92 -19.81
N PRO A 41 -1.98 -34.62 -19.10
CA PRO A 41 -3.40 -34.70 -19.47
C PRO A 41 -4.05 -33.31 -19.48
N THR A 42 -4.87 -33.01 -20.50
CA THR A 42 -5.56 -31.73 -20.62
C THR A 42 -6.61 -31.47 -19.54
N GLY A 43 -7.12 -32.54 -18.92
CA GLY A 43 -8.07 -32.44 -17.80
C GLY A 43 -7.48 -31.97 -16.47
N LEU A 44 -6.14 -31.71 -16.40
CA LEU A 44 -5.52 -31.25 -15.17
C LEU A 44 -5.99 -29.84 -14.79
N ARG A 45 -6.28 -29.71 -13.48
CA ARG A 45 -6.60 -28.45 -12.83
C ARG A 45 -5.46 -28.01 -11.91
N ARG A 46 -5.55 -26.80 -11.37
CA ARG A 46 -4.57 -26.18 -10.48
C ARG A 46 -3.97 -27.13 -9.43
N TYR A 47 -4.81 -27.88 -8.71
CA TYR A 47 -4.33 -28.75 -7.63
C TYR A 47 -3.41 -29.87 -8.14
N ALA A 48 -3.80 -30.53 -9.21
CA ALA A 48 -3.01 -31.62 -9.81
C ALA A 48 -1.69 -31.08 -10.42
N LEU A 49 -1.73 -29.92 -11.05
CA LEU A 49 -0.53 -29.22 -11.53
C LEU A 49 0.39 -28.82 -10.37
N SER A 50 -0.16 -28.34 -9.26
CA SER A 50 0.63 -28.00 -8.07
C SER A 50 1.32 -29.23 -7.48
N THR A 51 0.64 -30.37 -7.44
CA THR A 51 1.23 -31.64 -7.02
C THR A 51 2.34 -32.08 -7.97
N LEU A 52 2.15 -31.92 -9.28
CA LEU A 52 3.18 -32.23 -10.29
C LEU A 52 4.45 -31.39 -10.08
N VAL A 53 4.30 -30.08 -9.91
CA VAL A 53 5.44 -29.18 -9.68
C VAL A 53 6.15 -29.49 -8.38
N ASN A 54 5.43 -29.75 -7.29
CA ASN A 54 6.04 -30.16 -6.02
C ASN A 54 6.84 -31.45 -6.13
N ASN A 55 6.35 -32.42 -6.88
CA ASN A 55 7.09 -33.65 -7.14
C ASN A 55 8.37 -33.41 -7.95
N LEU A 56 8.31 -32.52 -8.95
CA LEU A 56 9.47 -32.15 -9.75
C LEU A 56 10.53 -31.37 -8.96
N LEU A 57 10.07 -30.52 -8.02
CA LEU A 57 10.94 -29.76 -7.11
C LEU A 57 11.49 -30.61 -5.97
N SER A 58 10.98 -31.84 -5.78
CA SER A 58 11.31 -32.70 -4.63
C SER A 58 11.14 -31.99 -3.28
N SER A 59 10.12 -31.17 -3.15
CA SER A 59 9.88 -30.34 -1.97
C SER A 59 9.51 -31.20 -0.76
N GLU A 60 10.18 -31.05 0.38
CA GLU A 60 9.85 -31.74 1.64
C GLU A 60 8.45 -31.36 2.15
N LYS A 61 8.04 -30.12 1.90
CA LYS A 61 6.71 -29.61 2.23
C LYS A 61 5.99 -29.17 0.97
N PRO A 62 4.72 -29.54 0.76
CA PRO A 62 3.98 -29.13 -0.42
C PRO A 62 3.78 -27.60 -0.42
N ILE A 63 4.23 -26.96 -1.47
CA ILE A 63 4.05 -25.52 -1.71
C ILE A 63 2.82 -25.37 -2.61
N PRO A 64 1.84 -24.53 -2.24
CA PRO A 64 0.73 -24.25 -3.13
C PRO A 64 1.18 -23.35 -4.28
N PHE A 65 0.86 -23.74 -5.52
CA PHE A 65 1.16 -22.96 -6.71
C PHE A 65 -0.09 -22.46 -7.41
N GLU A 66 0.02 -21.30 -8.05
CA GLU A 66 -0.88 -20.79 -9.09
C GLU A 66 -0.18 -20.88 -10.43
N PHE A 67 -0.96 -21.01 -11.50
CA PHE A 67 -0.48 -21.20 -12.85
C PHE A 67 -1.00 -20.09 -13.77
N LEU A 68 -0.12 -19.52 -14.57
CA LEU A 68 -0.43 -18.50 -15.57
C LEU A 68 -0.13 -19.05 -16.95
N ILE A 69 -1.04 -18.80 -17.89
CA ILE A 69 -0.86 -19.08 -19.30
C ILE A 69 -1.08 -17.77 -20.05
N ASN A 70 -0.09 -17.34 -20.81
CA ASN A 70 -0.13 -16.03 -21.50
C ASN A 70 -0.46 -14.85 -20.55
N GLY A 71 0.07 -14.88 -19.32
CA GLY A 71 -0.15 -13.83 -18.32
C GLY A 71 -1.52 -13.89 -17.61
N THR A 72 -2.38 -14.87 -17.89
CA THR A 72 -3.68 -15.05 -17.22
C THR A 72 -3.68 -16.28 -16.31
N PHE A 73 -4.31 -16.16 -15.12
CA PHE A 73 -4.40 -17.28 -14.20
C PHE A 73 -5.31 -18.41 -14.74
N LEU A 74 -4.82 -19.64 -14.69
CA LEU A 74 -5.56 -20.84 -15.01
C LEU A 74 -6.56 -21.12 -13.87
N ARG A 75 -7.85 -20.81 -14.10
CA ARG A 75 -8.94 -21.04 -13.13
C ARG A 75 -9.74 -22.30 -13.43
N THR A 76 -9.66 -22.79 -14.66
CA THR A 76 -10.36 -23.97 -15.18
C THR A 76 -9.39 -25.13 -15.41
N SER A 77 -9.79 -26.15 -16.16
CA SER A 77 -8.87 -27.17 -16.68
C SER A 77 -8.08 -26.63 -17.87
N ILE A 78 -6.95 -27.27 -18.18
CA ILE A 78 -6.16 -26.91 -19.38
C ILE A 78 -7.02 -27.08 -20.63
N ASP A 79 -7.87 -28.14 -20.69
CA ASP A 79 -8.74 -28.40 -21.82
C ASP A 79 -9.73 -27.25 -22.08
N GLU A 80 -10.44 -26.82 -21.02
CA GLU A 80 -11.36 -25.67 -21.09
C GLU A 80 -10.64 -24.40 -21.54
N TYR A 81 -9.43 -24.16 -20.99
CA TYR A 81 -8.61 -23.01 -21.39
C TYR A 81 -8.22 -23.03 -22.87
N LEU A 82 -7.78 -24.20 -23.38
CA LEU A 82 -7.40 -24.37 -24.79
C LEU A 82 -8.59 -24.13 -25.72
N VAL A 83 -9.77 -24.65 -25.36
CA VAL A 83 -11.02 -24.46 -26.13
C VAL A 83 -11.43 -22.98 -26.15
N ASP A 84 -11.45 -22.33 -24.98
CA ASP A 84 -11.88 -20.93 -24.84
C ASP A 84 -10.98 -19.97 -25.61
N ASN A 85 -9.68 -20.29 -25.72
CA ASN A 85 -8.71 -19.46 -26.43
C ASN A 85 -8.40 -19.95 -27.86
N GLY A 86 -9.04 -21.01 -28.33
CA GLY A 86 -8.84 -21.55 -29.67
C GLY A 86 -7.41 -22.08 -29.94
N ILE A 87 -6.72 -22.55 -28.89
CA ILE A 87 -5.34 -23.05 -28.94
C ILE A 87 -5.36 -24.55 -29.23
N SER A 88 -4.54 -25.02 -30.20
CA SER A 88 -4.40 -26.45 -30.48
C SER A 88 -3.60 -27.17 -29.38
N ALA A 89 -4.05 -28.35 -28.96
CA ALA A 89 -3.32 -29.20 -28.03
C ALA A 89 -1.99 -29.75 -28.55
N GLU A 90 -1.72 -29.61 -29.85
CA GLU A 90 -0.44 -30.04 -30.47
C GLU A 90 0.70 -29.03 -30.24
N THR A 91 0.37 -27.78 -29.88
CA THR A 91 1.37 -26.76 -29.58
C THR A 91 1.94 -26.95 -28.18
N THR A 92 3.22 -26.64 -27.98
CA THR A 92 3.80 -26.62 -26.63
C THR A 92 3.25 -25.41 -25.89
N LEU A 93 2.59 -25.66 -24.76
CA LEU A 93 2.01 -24.65 -23.92
C LEU A 93 3.01 -24.21 -22.85
N GLU A 94 3.37 -22.95 -22.82
CA GLU A 94 4.17 -22.37 -21.74
C GLU A 94 3.26 -22.04 -20.55
N ILE A 95 3.54 -22.67 -19.40
CA ILE A 95 2.83 -22.40 -18.15
C ILE A 95 3.82 -21.84 -17.13
N GLU A 96 3.64 -20.57 -16.78
CA GLU A 96 4.35 -19.97 -15.67
C GLU A 96 3.70 -20.39 -14.35
N TYR A 97 4.48 -20.90 -13.40
CA TYR A 97 3.99 -21.20 -12.07
C TYR A 97 4.60 -20.24 -11.05
N VAL A 98 3.77 -19.82 -10.12
CA VAL A 98 4.11 -18.89 -9.04
C VAL A 98 3.57 -19.41 -7.72
N ARG A 99 4.18 -19.00 -6.61
CA ARG A 99 3.62 -19.34 -5.30
C ARG A 99 2.21 -18.76 -5.16
N ALA A 100 1.26 -19.58 -4.74
CA ALA A 100 -0.08 -19.12 -4.47
C ALA A 100 -0.08 -18.21 -3.24
N LEU A 101 -0.77 -17.09 -3.34
CA LEU A 101 -1.08 -16.25 -2.19
C LEU A 101 -2.00 -17.04 -1.24
N ILE A 102 -1.65 -17.09 0.03
CA ILE A 102 -2.48 -17.70 1.06
C ILE A 102 -3.44 -16.62 1.57
N PRO A 103 -4.75 -16.94 1.70
CA PRO A 103 -5.73 -15.98 2.21
C PRO A 103 -5.26 -15.42 3.56
N PRO A 104 -5.16 -14.09 3.73
CA PRO A 104 -4.72 -13.48 4.97
C PRO A 104 -5.80 -13.63 6.04
N LEU A 105 -5.46 -14.29 7.15
CA LEU A 105 -6.31 -14.45 8.31
C LEU A 105 -6.15 -13.27 9.28
N HIS A 106 -7.21 -12.94 9.99
CA HIS A 106 -7.19 -11.96 11.06
C HIS A 106 -6.33 -12.46 12.23
N ILE A 107 -5.41 -11.64 12.70
CA ILE A 107 -4.53 -11.96 13.83
C ILE A 107 -4.89 -11.14 15.07
N ALA A 108 -4.96 -9.81 14.92
CA ALA A 108 -5.18 -8.90 16.03
C ALA A 108 -5.91 -7.63 15.59
N SER A 109 -6.56 -6.99 16.57
CA SER A 109 -7.15 -5.66 16.41
C SER A 109 -6.77 -4.77 17.60
N PHE A 110 -6.32 -3.54 17.33
CA PHE A 110 -5.93 -2.55 18.35
C PHE A 110 -6.96 -1.45 18.37
N GLN A 111 -7.55 -1.19 19.52
CA GLN A 111 -8.63 -0.23 19.67
C GLN A 111 -8.11 1.16 20.01
N HIS A 112 -8.68 2.18 19.37
CA HIS A 112 -8.43 3.60 19.58
C HIS A 112 -9.67 4.32 20.12
N ASP A 113 -9.44 5.54 20.62
CA ASP A 113 -10.53 6.39 21.10
C ASP A 113 -11.30 7.04 19.96
N ASP A 114 -10.64 7.29 18.82
CA ASP A 114 -11.21 7.93 17.63
C ASP A 114 -10.74 7.26 16.34
N TRP A 115 -11.24 7.68 15.19
CA TRP A 115 -10.91 7.16 13.87
C TRP A 115 -9.41 7.17 13.61
N VAL A 116 -8.92 6.13 12.97
CA VAL A 116 -7.50 5.99 12.64
C VAL A 116 -7.29 6.24 11.15
N SER A 117 -6.61 7.35 10.84
CA SER A 117 -6.40 7.83 9.47
C SER A 117 -5.11 7.33 8.82
N ALA A 118 -4.11 7.01 9.62
CA ALA A 118 -2.79 6.66 9.12
C ALA A 118 -2.20 5.48 9.89
N THR A 119 -1.53 4.59 9.16
CA THR A 119 -0.75 3.49 9.72
C THR A 119 0.59 3.35 9.02
N ASP A 120 1.60 2.96 9.78
CA ASP A 120 2.91 2.58 9.26
C ASP A 120 3.53 1.50 10.13
N VAL A 121 4.47 0.74 9.58
CA VAL A 121 5.10 -0.38 10.27
C VAL A 121 6.60 -0.20 10.30
N LEU A 122 7.18 -0.33 11.47
CA LEU A 122 8.61 -0.44 11.68
C LEU A 122 8.96 -1.91 11.93
N SER A 123 9.65 -2.51 10.98
CA SER A 123 10.11 -3.90 11.02
C SER A 123 11.55 -3.99 10.50
N THR A 124 12.17 -5.14 10.61
CA THR A 124 13.52 -5.38 10.06
C THR A 124 13.59 -5.18 8.55
N THR A 125 12.48 -5.33 7.86
CA THR A 125 12.36 -5.22 6.40
C THR A 125 11.81 -3.86 5.93
N SER A 126 11.37 -3.01 6.87
CA SER A 126 10.83 -1.69 6.52
C SER A 126 11.92 -0.74 6.00
N PRO A 127 11.59 0.17 5.07
CA PRO A 127 12.56 1.16 4.55
C PRO A 127 13.18 2.01 5.67
N ALA A 128 12.42 2.33 6.71
CA ALA A 128 12.88 3.13 7.84
C ALA A 128 13.97 2.40 8.66
N ALA A 129 13.93 1.08 8.77
CA ALA A 129 14.94 0.29 9.46
C ALA A 129 16.17 0.02 8.59
N SER A 130 15.96 -0.28 7.29
CA SER A 130 17.04 -0.66 6.36
C SER A 130 18.04 0.48 6.10
N TRP A 131 17.61 1.73 6.23
CA TRP A 131 18.44 2.92 5.94
C TRP A 131 18.97 3.62 7.18
N ALA A 132 18.70 3.09 8.37
CA ALA A 132 19.25 3.63 9.62
C ALA A 132 20.71 3.19 9.79
N SER A 133 21.65 4.06 9.44
CA SER A 133 23.06 3.83 9.75
C SER A 133 23.28 3.84 11.27
N GLY A 134 23.54 2.68 11.88
CA GLY A 134 23.96 2.53 13.26
C GLY A 134 22.90 2.10 14.29
N ALA A 135 21.64 1.97 13.92
CA ALA A 135 20.63 1.37 14.79
C ALA A 135 20.44 -0.10 14.42
N THR A 136 20.88 -1.02 15.27
CA THR A 136 20.57 -2.44 15.12
C THR A 136 19.12 -2.67 15.56
N PHE A 137 18.21 -2.69 14.60
CA PHE A 137 16.84 -3.11 14.84
C PHE A 137 16.82 -4.64 14.94
N THR A 138 16.43 -5.18 16.08
CA THR A 138 16.42 -6.63 16.32
C THR A 138 15.04 -7.21 16.03
N LYS A 139 15.01 -8.46 15.57
CA LYS A 139 13.78 -9.23 15.35
C LYS A 139 13.02 -9.33 16.69
N GLY A 140 11.70 -9.08 16.64
CA GLY A 140 10.82 -9.04 17.83
C GLY A 140 10.55 -7.63 18.36
N GLN A 141 11.17 -6.61 17.78
CA GLN A 141 10.91 -5.21 18.11
C GLN A 141 10.03 -4.51 17.07
N GLU A 142 9.17 -5.27 16.38
CA GLU A 142 8.23 -4.69 15.42
C GLU A 142 7.30 -3.69 16.12
N ARG A 143 7.09 -2.54 15.51
CA ARG A 143 6.24 -1.44 16.02
C ARG A 143 5.25 -1.01 14.96
N ILE A 144 4.03 -0.72 15.39
CA ILE A 144 3.00 -0.14 14.54
C ILE A 144 2.78 1.29 14.99
N LEU A 145 2.87 2.21 14.03
CA LEU A 145 2.55 3.61 14.21
C LEU A 145 1.12 3.85 13.75
N SER A 146 0.36 4.61 14.51
CA SER A 146 -0.96 5.10 14.14
C SER A 146 -1.07 6.61 14.31
N GLY A 147 -1.77 7.24 13.37
CA GLY A 147 -2.23 8.60 13.45
C GLY A 147 -3.75 8.63 13.51
N SER A 148 -4.31 9.38 14.44
CA SER A 148 -5.75 9.41 14.70
C SER A 148 -6.37 10.79 14.50
N TYR A 149 -7.69 10.81 14.35
CA TYR A 149 -8.47 12.03 14.25
C TYR A 149 -8.48 12.84 15.56
N ASP A 150 -8.14 12.22 16.70
CA ASP A 150 -7.91 12.92 17.96
C ASP A 150 -6.64 13.80 17.99
N GLY A 151 -5.83 13.79 16.92
CA GLY A 151 -4.58 14.54 16.81
C GLY A 151 -3.39 13.88 17.48
N LEU A 152 -3.52 12.63 17.93
CA LEU A 152 -2.44 11.90 18.61
C LEU A 152 -1.82 10.83 17.71
N LEU A 153 -0.50 10.69 17.87
CA LEU A 153 0.25 9.54 17.38
C LEU A 153 0.37 8.50 18.49
N ARG A 154 0.22 7.25 18.16
CA ARG A 154 0.47 6.13 19.08
C ARG A 154 1.39 5.12 18.44
N ILE A 155 2.30 4.56 19.25
CA ILE A 155 3.15 3.44 18.87
C ILE A 155 2.70 2.24 19.68
N TRP A 156 2.51 1.13 18.99
CA TRP A 156 2.00 -0.13 19.51
C TRP A 156 3.03 -1.23 19.38
N ASN A 157 3.03 -2.16 20.35
CA ASN A 157 3.70 -3.45 20.21
C ASN A 157 2.76 -4.47 19.52
N MET A 158 3.29 -5.64 19.22
CA MET A 158 2.50 -6.72 18.63
C MET A 158 1.49 -7.37 19.58
N SER A 159 1.56 -7.04 20.90
CA SER A 159 0.63 -7.49 21.93
C SER A 159 -0.55 -6.54 22.16
N SER A 160 -0.79 -5.58 21.25
CA SER A 160 -1.84 -4.55 21.31
C SER A 160 -1.69 -3.54 22.47
N GLU A 161 -0.50 -3.39 23.05
CA GLU A 161 -0.24 -2.40 24.09
C GLU A 161 0.35 -1.12 23.47
N THR A 162 -0.09 0.03 23.95
CA THR A 162 0.46 1.32 23.55
C THR A 162 1.77 1.57 24.28
N ILE A 163 2.88 1.62 23.53
CA ILE A 163 4.21 1.90 24.08
C ILE A 163 4.42 3.39 24.30
N ALA A 164 3.99 4.22 23.36
CA ALA A 164 4.17 5.66 23.42
C ALA A 164 3.01 6.40 22.76
N THR A 165 2.68 7.56 23.33
CA THR A 165 1.70 8.50 22.76
C THR A 165 2.36 9.86 22.59
N SER A 166 2.05 10.56 21.50
CA SER A 166 2.53 11.92 21.28
C SER A 166 1.91 12.90 22.30
N PRO A 167 2.59 14.02 22.60
CA PRO A 167 2.01 15.07 23.41
C PRO A 167 0.69 15.59 22.84
N ALA A 168 -0.20 16.05 23.72
CA ALA A 168 -1.43 16.72 23.32
C ALA A 168 -1.14 18.10 22.69
N ALA A 169 -2.15 18.70 22.06
CA ALA A 169 -2.04 20.01 21.41
C ALA A 169 -1.50 21.12 22.34
N ALA A 170 -1.84 21.06 23.64
CA ALA A 170 -1.36 22.01 24.65
C ALA A 170 0.16 21.92 24.89
N ASP A 171 0.73 20.73 24.71
CA ASP A 171 2.12 20.39 24.99
C ASP A 171 2.99 20.30 23.74
N GLY A 172 2.54 20.89 22.62
CA GLY A 172 3.24 20.90 21.34
C GLY A 172 2.85 19.75 20.41
N GLY A 173 1.68 19.12 20.61
CA GLY A 173 1.07 18.17 19.71
C GLY A 173 0.32 18.79 18.54
N HIS A 174 -0.21 17.99 17.62
CA HIS A 174 -1.11 18.46 16.56
C HIS A 174 -2.37 19.09 17.15
N THR A 175 -2.84 20.16 16.51
CA THR A 175 -4.05 20.89 16.95
C THR A 175 -5.31 20.47 16.21
N ALA A 176 -5.16 19.60 15.20
CA ALA A 176 -6.25 19.00 14.43
C ALA A 176 -5.89 17.57 14.08
N SER A 177 -6.82 16.89 13.42
CA SER A 177 -6.68 15.49 13.02
C SER A 177 -5.40 15.24 12.20
N ILE A 178 -4.71 14.17 12.52
CA ILE A 178 -3.59 13.67 11.72
C ILE A 178 -4.16 12.96 10.50
N ARG A 179 -3.57 13.19 9.33
CA ARG A 179 -3.97 12.55 8.06
C ARG A 179 -2.94 11.53 7.59
N ALA A 180 -1.68 11.79 7.85
CA ALA A 180 -0.59 10.89 7.46
C ALA A 180 0.48 10.83 8.55
N ALA A 181 1.04 9.65 8.76
CA ALA A 181 2.14 9.42 9.70
C ALA A 181 3.04 8.31 9.16
N LYS A 182 4.36 8.53 9.20
CA LYS A 182 5.37 7.60 8.68
C LYS A 182 6.61 7.58 9.56
N PHE A 183 7.23 6.40 9.68
CA PHE A 183 8.57 6.31 10.24
C PHE A 183 9.60 6.87 9.25
N VAL A 184 10.42 7.79 9.70
CA VAL A 184 11.61 8.28 8.96
C VAL A 184 12.80 7.37 9.26
N SER A 185 12.95 6.99 10.51
CA SER A 185 13.96 6.06 11.02
C SER A 185 13.40 5.37 12.27
N PRO A 186 14.07 4.36 12.84
CA PRO A 186 13.62 3.74 14.08
C PRO A 186 13.38 4.72 15.23
N ASN A 187 14.10 5.86 15.24
CA ASN A 187 14.03 6.86 16.29
C ASN A 187 13.36 8.18 15.87
N GLN A 188 12.85 8.24 14.64
CA GLN A 188 12.24 9.48 14.12
C GLN A 188 10.95 9.19 13.36
N ILE A 189 9.91 9.97 13.63
CA ILE A 189 8.60 9.90 13.01
C ILE A 189 8.28 11.23 12.33
N ALA A 190 7.63 11.17 11.20
CA ALA A 190 7.02 12.32 10.54
C ALA A 190 5.49 12.18 10.56
N SER A 191 4.78 13.26 10.82
CA SER A 191 3.32 13.32 10.75
C SER A 191 2.85 14.59 10.07
N ALA A 192 1.70 14.52 9.45
CA ALA A 192 1.05 15.64 8.77
C ALA A 192 -0.45 15.63 9.09
N GLY A 193 -1.03 16.80 9.25
CA GLY A 193 -2.41 16.91 9.67
C GLY A 193 -3.18 18.08 9.06
N LEU A 194 -4.45 18.17 9.43
CA LEU A 194 -5.34 19.25 9.02
C LEU A 194 -4.97 20.60 9.64
N ASP A 195 -4.09 20.62 10.64
CA ASP A 195 -3.52 21.84 11.21
C ASP A 195 -2.48 22.53 10.28
N ARG A 196 -2.32 22.03 9.05
CA ARG A 196 -1.44 22.58 8.00
C ARG A 196 0.05 22.43 8.30
N THR A 197 0.41 21.65 9.33
CA THR A 197 1.80 21.44 9.74
C THR A 197 2.28 20.04 9.43
N VAL A 198 3.57 19.94 9.08
CA VAL A 198 4.30 18.68 9.16
C VAL A 198 5.14 18.72 10.43
N ARG A 199 5.10 17.67 11.22
CA ARG A 199 5.88 17.59 12.46
C ARG A 199 6.82 16.40 12.42
N LEU A 200 8.04 16.64 12.89
CA LEU A 200 9.02 15.60 13.15
C LEU A 200 9.13 15.35 14.64
N TRP A 201 9.12 14.09 14.99
CA TRP A 201 9.14 13.61 16.36
C TRP A 201 10.36 12.73 16.59
N LYS A 202 10.98 12.89 17.74
CA LYS A 202 11.97 11.95 18.23
C LYS A 202 11.27 10.88 19.04
N TYR A 203 11.46 9.64 18.66
CA TYR A 203 11.03 8.46 19.41
C TYR A 203 12.21 7.89 20.17
N THR A 204 12.03 7.62 21.45
CA THR A 204 13.01 6.94 22.30
C THR A 204 12.29 5.82 23.03
N GLU A 205 12.82 4.63 22.91
CA GLU A 205 12.33 3.44 23.61
C GLU A 205 13.02 3.31 24.96
N GLY A 206 12.26 2.96 25.98
CA GLY A 206 12.78 2.69 27.32
C GLY A 206 13.38 1.30 27.44
N GLU A 207 14.02 1.03 28.54
CA GLU A 207 14.60 -0.28 28.86
C GLU A 207 13.50 -1.36 28.86
N GLY A 208 13.77 -2.47 28.15
CA GLY A 208 12.82 -3.58 28.02
C GLY A 208 11.79 -3.47 26.88
N GLY A 209 11.69 -2.34 26.17
CA GLY A 209 10.84 -2.22 25.00
C GLY A 209 9.32 -2.10 25.26
N PHE A 210 8.91 -1.96 26.53
CA PHE A 210 7.49 -1.85 26.92
C PHE A 210 7.02 -0.41 27.09
N THR A 211 7.93 0.53 27.19
CA THR A 211 7.65 1.96 27.35
C THR A 211 8.47 2.77 26.38
N GLY A 212 7.93 3.90 25.95
CA GLY A 212 8.62 4.81 25.05
C GLY A 212 8.13 6.23 25.21
N LYS A 213 8.85 7.18 24.62
CA LYS A 213 8.50 8.60 24.62
C LYS A 213 8.58 9.17 23.22
N ILE A 214 7.53 9.88 22.82
CA ILE A 214 7.50 10.70 21.62
C ILE A 214 7.65 12.17 22.04
N SER A 215 8.64 12.87 21.50
CA SER A 215 8.90 14.27 21.80
C SER A 215 9.01 15.09 20.52
N PRO A 216 8.48 16.32 20.49
CA PRO A 216 8.55 17.17 19.29
C PRO A 216 10.01 17.57 18.99
N GLN A 217 10.42 17.47 17.73
CA GLN A 217 11.77 17.75 17.28
C GLN A 217 11.83 18.96 16.34
N LEU A 218 10.91 19.03 15.38
CA LEU A 218 10.86 20.06 14.35
C LEU A 218 9.42 20.27 13.87
N GLU A 219 9.02 21.52 13.69
CA GLU A 219 7.75 21.89 13.07
C GLU A 219 8.01 22.54 11.72
N LEU A 220 7.28 22.11 10.70
CA LEU A 220 7.41 22.59 9.33
C LEU A 220 6.13 23.31 8.91
N TYR A 221 6.26 24.57 8.51
CA TYR A 221 5.19 25.45 8.09
C TYR A 221 5.39 25.91 6.65
N GLY A 222 4.35 25.86 5.84
CA GLY A 222 4.40 26.30 4.44
C GLY A 222 3.07 26.13 3.72
N HIS A 223 2.32 25.09 4.05
CA HIS A 223 0.98 24.87 3.50
C HIS A 223 -0.05 25.82 4.07
N LYS A 224 -1.02 26.22 3.23
CA LYS A 224 -2.12 27.11 3.59
C LYS A 224 -3.39 26.38 3.98
N ALA A 225 -3.52 25.10 3.61
CA ALA A 225 -4.64 24.23 3.96
C ALA A 225 -4.14 22.91 4.55
N GLY A 226 -5.06 22.03 4.94
CA GLY A 226 -4.75 20.71 5.50
C GLY A 226 -3.86 19.88 4.58
N ILE A 227 -3.02 19.05 5.18
CA ILE A 227 -2.13 18.16 4.46
C ILE A 227 -2.80 16.78 4.43
N GLU A 228 -2.99 16.24 3.24
CA GLU A 228 -3.69 14.97 3.03
C GLU A 228 -2.75 13.76 2.95
N SER A 229 -1.52 13.96 2.47
CA SER A 229 -0.56 12.88 2.29
C SER A 229 0.86 13.27 2.69
N LEU A 230 1.64 12.26 3.09
CA LEU A 230 3.03 12.39 3.49
C LEU A 230 3.80 11.16 2.99
N ALA A 231 4.84 11.40 2.20
CA ALA A 231 5.82 10.40 1.83
C ALA A 231 7.19 10.73 2.40
N VAL A 232 7.95 9.70 2.73
CA VAL A 232 9.27 9.80 3.34
C VAL A 232 10.30 9.11 2.47
N HIS A 233 11.39 9.80 2.18
CA HIS A 233 12.59 9.20 1.61
C HIS A 233 13.72 9.28 2.64
N ALA A 234 13.85 8.26 3.46
CA ALA A 234 14.74 8.23 4.63
C ALA A 234 16.21 8.42 4.25
N LYS A 235 16.68 7.79 3.16
CA LYS A 235 18.08 7.86 2.70
C LYS A 235 18.53 9.30 2.37
N SER A 236 17.66 10.11 1.75
CA SER A 236 17.95 11.50 1.42
C SER A 236 17.57 12.50 2.51
N ASN A 237 16.89 12.05 3.56
CA ASN A 237 16.31 12.90 4.61
C ASN A 237 15.32 13.93 4.04
N ARG A 238 14.43 13.49 3.15
CA ARG A 238 13.43 14.32 2.47
C ARG A 238 12.03 13.81 2.71
N LEU A 239 11.09 14.76 2.71
CA LEU A 239 9.65 14.49 2.79
C LEU A 239 8.96 15.14 1.60
N LEU A 240 7.89 14.50 1.15
CA LEU A 240 6.99 15.03 0.13
C LEU A 240 5.59 15.04 0.70
N THR A 241 4.85 16.13 0.51
CA THR A 241 3.49 16.28 1.02
C THR A 241 2.53 16.75 -0.06
N GLY A 242 1.31 16.22 -0.04
CA GLY A 242 0.20 16.73 -0.83
C GLY A 242 -0.79 17.45 0.08
N SER A 243 -1.25 18.62 -0.34
CA SER A 243 -2.14 19.46 0.47
C SER A 243 -3.41 19.88 -0.26
N ALA A 244 -4.43 20.17 0.51
CA ALA A 244 -5.68 20.74 0.05
C ALA A 244 -5.55 22.18 -0.47
N ASP A 245 -4.37 22.81 -0.34
CA ASP A 245 -4.05 24.11 -0.96
C ASP A 245 -3.58 23.97 -2.42
N ASN A 246 -3.73 22.81 -3.03
CA ASN A 246 -3.36 22.46 -4.40
C ASN A 246 -1.84 22.47 -4.64
N THR A 247 -1.03 22.45 -3.61
CA THR A 247 0.43 22.43 -3.72
C THR A 247 1.04 21.11 -3.24
N VAL A 248 2.19 20.80 -3.80
CA VAL A 248 3.06 19.71 -3.35
C VAL A 248 4.24 20.34 -2.61
N GLY A 249 4.45 19.96 -1.35
CA GLY A 249 5.54 20.45 -0.52
C GLY A 249 6.73 19.49 -0.52
N PHE A 250 7.93 20.03 -0.70
CA PHE A 250 9.19 19.30 -0.59
C PHE A 250 9.98 19.83 0.60
N TRP A 251 10.40 18.93 1.51
CA TRP A 251 10.93 19.31 2.82
C TRP A 251 12.19 18.53 3.17
N SER A 252 12.97 19.11 4.11
CA SER A 252 14.09 18.41 4.75
C SER A 252 13.71 17.99 6.17
N THR A 253 14.15 16.78 6.57
CA THR A 253 14.05 16.33 7.96
C THR A 253 15.14 16.91 8.85
N LYS A 254 16.19 17.52 8.24
CA LYS A 254 17.29 18.13 8.96
C LYS A 254 17.03 19.64 9.15
N LYS A 255 17.10 20.09 10.39
CA LYS A 255 16.95 21.51 10.73
C LYS A 255 17.93 22.43 9.99
N ALA A 256 19.16 21.97 9.76
CA ALA A 256 20.21 22.76 9.12
C ALA A 256 19.92 23.05 7.64
N ASP A 257 19.30 22.10 6.93
CA ASP A 257 19.02 22.22 5.49
C ASP A 257 17.68 22.93 5.22
N ALA A 258 16.82 23.04 6.23
CA ALA A 258 15.49 23.61 6.07
C ALA A 258 15.53 25.14 6.21
N PRO A 259 14.95 25.93 5.28
CA PRO A 259 14.89 27.37 5.36
C PRO A 259 14.01 27.85 6.54
N ALA A 260 14.03 29.14 6.82
CA ALA A 260 13.16 29.73 7.83
C ALA A 260 11.69 29.58 7.44
N ALA A 261 10.83 29.39 8.43
CA ALA A 261 9.39 29.28 8.20
C ALA A 261 8.82 30.65 7.73
N PRO A 262 7.84 30.65 6.81
CA PRO A 262 7.16 31.87 6.39
C PRO A 262 6.46 32.56 7.59
N GLU A 263 6.82 33.82 7.88
CA GLU A 263 6.32 34.55 9.06
C GLU A 263 4.79 34.65 9.10
N ASN A 264 4.14 34.78 7.95
CA ASN A 264 2.67 34.90 7.83
C ASN A 264 1.90 33.63 8.17
N LEU A 265 2.56 32.48 8.19
CA LEU A 265 1.95 31.18 8.50
C LEU A 265 2.20 30.73 9.94
N LEU A 266 3.09 31.42 10.65
CA LEU A 266 3.42 31.12 12.05
C LEU A 266 2.25 31.46 12.98
N PRO A 267 1.98 30.65 14.01
CA PRO A 267 0.91 30.88 14.98
C PRO A 267 1.05 32.22 15.73
N SER A 268 2.28 32.69 15.91
CA SER A 268 2.58 33.96 16.59
C SER A 268 2.23 35.20 15.78
N SER A 269 2.18 35.16 14.46
CA SER A 269 1.88 36.31 13.59
C SER A 269 0.41 36.75 13.69
N ASN A 270 -0.50 35.83 13.97
CA ASN A 270 -1.94 36.13 14.12
C ASN A 270 -2.31 36.65 15.52
N ALA A 271 -1.37 36.65 16.47
CA ALA A 271 -1.61 37.05 17.85
C ALA A 271 -1.56 38.58 18.07
N ARG A 272 -1.28 39.39 17.02
CA ARG A 272 -1.21 40.85 17.16
C ARG A 272 -2.57 41.53 17.48
N ASN A 273 -3.69 40.86 17.31
CA ASN A 273 -5.03 41.44 17.46
C ASN A 273 -5.91 40.85 18.59
N THR A 274 -5.43 39.87 19.35
CA THR A 274 -6.19 39.40 20.52
C THR A 274 -5.28 39.23 21.73
N LYS A 275 -5.62 39.94 22.81
CA LYS A 275 -5.06 39.72 24.16
C LYS A 275 -5.35 38.29 24.63
N ARG A 276 -4.75 37.29 24.03
CA ARG A 276 -4.77 35.90 24.54
C ARG A 276 -3.58 35.71 25.46
N ARG A 277 -3.87 35.27 26.67
CA ARG A 277 -2.95 34.77 27.68
C ARG A 277 -1.89 33.91 26.97
N LYS A 278 -0.62 34.27 27.03
CA LYS A 278 0.51 33.40 26.69
C LYS A 278 0.34 32.14 27.53
N LEU A 279 -0.09 31.04 26.93
CA LEU A 279 0.21 29.74 27.52
C LEU A 279 1.74 29.58 27.41
N ASN A 280 2.39 29.50 28.56
CA ASN A 280 3.81 29.12 28.63
C ASN A 280 3.95 27.69 28.16
N THR A 281 4.09 27.45 26.85
CA THR A 281 4.61 26.19 26.35
C THR A 281 6.11 26.20 26.61
N SER A 282 6.53 25.44 27.58
CA SER A 282 7.93 25.33 28.02
C SER A 282 8.87 24.69 26.99
N VAL A 283 8.37 24.28 25.83
CA VAL A 283 9.16 23.67 24.74
C VAL A 283 8.98 24.49 23.47
N THR A 284 9.99 25.25 23.12
CA THR A 284 10.06 25.95 21.82
C THR A 284 10.66 24.99 20.78
N THR A 285 9.81 24.24 20.08
CA THR A 285 10.25 23.45 18.93
C THR A 285 10.73 24.37 17.82
N PRO A 286 11.86 24.07 17.16
CA PRO A 286 12.33 24.83 16.01
C PRO A 286 11.29 24.82 14.89
N GLN A 287 11.08 25.98 14.25
CA GLN A 287 10.12 26.15 13.15
C GLN A 287 10.88 26.39 11.85
N ARG A 288 10.53 25.66 10.79
CA ARG A 288 11.19 25.72 9.49
C ARG A 288 10.17 25.75 8.35
N GLY A 289 10.63 26.15 7.16
CA GLY A 289 9.86 26.20 5.93
C GLY A 289 10.16 25.05 4.97
N PRO A 290 9.43 24.96 3.85
CA PRO A 290 9.68 24.02 2.78
C PRO A 290 10.95 24.38 2.01
N LEU A 291 11.61 23.37 1.44
CA LEU A 291 12.65 23.58 0.43
C LEU A 291 12.03 24.18 -0.83
N THR A 292 10.91 23.63 -1.26
CA THR A 292 10.15 24.09 -2.42
C THR A 292 8.66 23.80 -2.22
N LEU A 293 7.79 24.70 -2.65
CA LEU A 293 6.36 24.48 -2.83
C LEU A 293 6.05 24.50 -4.32
N MET A 294 5.64 23.36 -4.85
CA MET A 294 5.33 23.18 -6.25
C MET A 294 3.83 23.39 -6.47
N SER A 295 3.48 24.36 -7.30
CA SER A 295 2.10 24.73 -7.59
C SER A 295 1.82 24.56 -9.07
N ALA A 296 0.97 23.58 -9.42
CA ALA A 296 0.44 23.43 -10.77
C ALA A 296 -0.96 22.83 -10.74
N HIS A 297 -1.28 21.99 -9.72
CA HIS A 297 -2.62 21.45 -9.56
C HIS A 297 -3.67 22.53 -9.38
N THR A 298 -4.87 22.26 -9.88
CA THR A 298 -6.02 23.17 -9.80
C THR A 298 -7.03 22.78 -8.71
N ALA A 299 -6.86 21.58 -8.13
CA ALA A 299 -7.68 21.07 -7.04
C ALA A 299 -6.79 20.39 -5.97
N PRO A 300 -7.33 19.99 -4.81
CA PRO A 300 -6.58 19.36 -3.73
C PRO A 300 -5.69 18.20 -4.16
N VAL A 301 -4.46 18.17 -3.66
CA VAL A 301 -3.51 17.08 -3.88
C VAL A 301 -3.75 16.02 -2.82
N SER A 302 -4.29 14.88 -3.23
CA SER A 302 -4.66 13.76 -2.34
C SER A 302 -3.48 12.87 -1.96
N ALA A 303 -2.52 12.69 -2.89
CA ALA A 303 -1.35 11.85 -2.66
C ALA A 303 -0.11 12.44 -3.33
N ALA A 304 1.03 12.30 -2.66
CA ALA A 304 2.34 12.64 -3.21
C ALA A 304 3.34 11.59 -2.74
N ILE A 305 4.13 11.04 -3.67
CA ILE A 305 5.10 9.97 -3.42
C ILE A 305 6.41 10.22 -4.14
N PHE A 306 7.49 9.63 -3.63
CA PHE A 306 8.77 9.57 -4.33
C PHE A 306 8.77 8.43 -5.35
N ASP A 307 9.58 8.57 -6.38
CA ASP A 307 9.94 7.43 -7.23
C ASP A 307 10.73 6.39 -6.40
N GLY A 308 10.46 5.11 -6.63
CA GLY A 308 11.10 4.04 -5.87
C GLY A 308 12.56 3.77 -6.23
N LYS A 309 13.02 4.26 -7.40
CA LYS A 309 14.39 4.10 -7.92
C LYS A 309 15.19 5.40 -7.86
N ASP A 310 14.53 6.53 -8.10
CA ASP A 310 15.16 7.85 -8.16
C ASP A 310 14.53 8.84 -7.17
N ALA A 311 15.29 9.20 -6.14
CA ALA A 311 14.86 10.14 -5.11
C ALA A 311 14.71 11.60 -5.60
N THR A 312 15.13 11.89 -6.83
CA THR A 312 15.01 13.23 -7.44
C THR A 312 13.68 13.41 -8.19
N VAL A 313 12.93 12.31 -8.37
CA VAL A 313 11.63 12.31 -9.04
C VAL A 313 10.51 12.12 -8.02
N GLY A 314 9.46 12.91 -8.16
CA GLY A 314 8.24 12.79 -7.36
C GLY A 314 7.00 12.71 -8.23
N TYR A 315 5.97 12.05 -7.72
CA TYR A 315 4.66 11.96 -8.35
C TYR A 315 3.59 12.52 -7.42
N SER A 316 2.58 13.18 -7.99
CA SER A 316 1.42 13.64 -7.24
C SER A 316 0.12 13.32 -7.97
N ALA A 317 -0.90 12.98 -7.20
CA ALA A 317 -2.26 12.72 -7.65
C ALA A 317 -3.20 13.75 -7.03
N SER A 318 -4.19 14.21 -7.79
CA SER A 318 -5.09 15.27 -7.37
C SER A 318 -6.55 14.99 -7.78
N TRP A 319 -7.43 15.71 -7.11
CA TRP A 319 -8.86 15.73 -7.46
C TRP A 319 -9.13 16.43 -8.79
N ASP A 320 -8.13 17.16 -9.37
CA ASP A 320 -8.20 17.72 -10.72
C ASP A 320 -8.07 16.68 -11.83
N HIS A 321 -8.15 15.40 -11.49
CA HIS A 321 -8.04 14.25 -12.40
C HIS A 321 -6.65 14.10 -13.02
N SER A 322 -5.65 14.80 -12.51
CA SER A 322 -4.29 14.71 -13.05
C SER A 322 -3.32 13.99 -12.10
N LEU A 323 -2.43 13.25 -12.73
CA LEU A 323 -1.20 12.74 -12.15
C LEU A 323 -0.05 13.56 -12.72
N ARG A 324 0.82 14.08 -11.86
CA ARG A 324 1.95 14.93 -12.26
C ARG A 324 3.26 14.35 -11.82
N THR A 325 4.26 14.48 -12.69
CA THR A 325 5.64 14.11 -12.43
C THR A 325 6.46 15.36 -12.19
N TRP A 326 7.24 15.35 -11.14
CA TRP A 326 8.04 16.49 -10.69
C TRP A 326 9.52 16.15 -10.66
N ASP A 327 10.35 17.08 -11.11
CA ASP A 327 11.77 17.12 -10.78
C ASP A 327 11.94 17.84 -9.43
N LEU A 328 12.31 17.10 -8.40
CA LEU A 328 12.46 17.61 -7.04
C LEU A 328 13.74 18.44 -6.84
N VAL A 329 14.70 18.38 -7.77
CA VAL A 329 15.92 19.17 -7.71
C VAL A 329 15.64 20.61 -8.13
N THR A 330 14.96 20.77 -9.26
CA THR A 330 14.59 22.08 -9.79
C THR A 330 13.25 22.60 -9.26
N GLY A 331 12.41 21.73 -8.72
CA GLY A 331 11.04 22.03 -8.30
C GLY A 331 10.09 22.26 -9.48
N SER A 332 10.43 21.77 -10.66
CA SER A 332 9.67 21.98 -11.89
C SER A 332 8.76 20.81 -12.24
N LEU A 333 7.66 21.10 -12.95
CA LEU A 333 6.77 20.11 -13.51
C LEU A 333 7.40 19.50 -14.77
N VAL A 334 7.50 18.16 -14.80
CA VAL A 334 8.08 17.41 -15.93
C VAL A 334 6.98 16.93 -16.87
N ASP A 335 5.94 16.28 -16.32
CA ASP A 335 4.86 15.68 -17.12
C ASP A 335 3.52 15.79 -16.40
N THR A 336 2.43 15.77 -17.18
CA THR A 336 1.06 15.77 -16.68
C THR A 336 0.24 14.73 -17.42
N ARG A 337 -0.39 13.81 -16.68
CA ARG A 337 -1.29 12.79 -17.18
C ARG A 337 -2.69 13.07 -16.65
N THR A 338 -3.65 13.19 -17.53
CA THR A 338 -5.05 13.37 -17.15
C THR A 338 -5.78 12.04 -17.21
N THR A 339 -6.61 11.79 -16.18
CA THR A 339 -7.46 10.62 -16.06
C THR A 339 -8.93 11.03 -16.12
N SER A 340 -9.83 10.06 -16.26
CA SER A 340 -11.26 10.35 -16.32
C SER A 340 -11.88 10.72 -14.97
N TYR A 341 -11.21 10.38 -13.86
CA TYR A 341 -11.76 10.50 -12.51
C TYR A 341 -10.75 11.08 -11.53
N SER A 342 -11.26 11.68 -10.45
CA SER A 342 -10.44 12.19 -9.35
C SER A 342 -9.59 11.08 -8.74
N LEU A 343 -8.31 11.36 -8.54
CA LEU A 343 -7.34 10.47 -7.92
C LEU A 343 -7.30 10.73 -6.41
N LEU A 344 -7.30 9.67 -5.61
CA LEU A 344 -7.36 9.75 -4.15
C LEU A 344 -6.13 9.16 -3.48
N SER A 345 -5.50 8.17 -4.07
CA SER A 345 -4.30 7.53 -3.56
C SER A 345 -3.33 7.20 -4.69
N LEU A 346 -2.07 7.03 -4.36
CA LEU A 346 -1.02 6.76 -5.34
C LEU A 346 0.02 5.82 -4.73
N GLU A 347 0.46 4.83 -5.50
CA GLU A 347 1.56 3.94 -5.15
C GLU A 347 2.43 3.67 -6.38
N HIS A 348 3.75 3.62 -6.21
CA HIS A 348 4.68 3.32 -7.28
C HIS A 348 5.09 1.85 -7.24
N LEU A 349 5.04 1.20 -8.39
CA LEU A 349 5.52 -0.16 -8.65
C LEU A 349 6.83 -0.09 -9.43
N PRO A 350 7.98 0.05 -8.75
CA PRO A 350 9.24 0.43 -9.38
C PRO A 350 9.75 -0.62 -10.38
N GLU A 351 9.57 -1.91 -10.11
CA GLU A 351 10.04 -2.97 -10.98
C GLU A 351 9.30 -2.98 -12.33
N LEU A 352 8.00 -2.69 -12.29
CA LEU A 352 7.15 -2.58 -13.48
C LEU A 352 7.19 -1.19 -14.11
N SER A 353 7.75 -0.20 -13.39
CA SER A 353 7.69 1.22 -13.74
C SER A 353 6.26 1.71 -13.98
N LEU A 354 5.31 1.24 -13.17
CA LEU A 354 3.91 1.60 -13.21
C LEU A 354 3.52 2.42 -11.97
N LEU A 355 2.55 3.30 -12.14
CA LEU A 355 1.91 4.04 -11.06
C LEU A 355 0.49 3.51 -10.89
N ALA A 356 0.16 3.05 -9.68
CA ALA A 356 -1.17 2.64 -9.31
C ALA A 356 -1.89 3.82 -8.65
N ALA A 357 -2.98 4.28 -9.23
CA ALA A 357 -3.79 5.39 -8.74
C ALA A 357 -5.18 4.90 -8.34
N GLY A 358 -5.53 5.04 -7.05
CA GLY A 358 -6.87 4.78 -6.55
C GLY A 358 -7.81 5.95 -6.88
N THR A 359 -9.01 5.65 -7.36
CA THR A 359 -9.95 6.64 -7.87
C THR A 359 -11.21 6.76 -7.02
N ALA A 360 -11.88 7.91 -7.14
CA ALA A 360 -13.23 8.11 -6.58
C ALA A 360 -14.28 7.22 -7.28
N ALA A 361 -13.99 6.75 -8.50
CA ALA A 361 -14.86 5.90 -9.31
C ALA A 361 -14.75 4.39 -9.00
N ARG A 362 -14.29 4.03 -7.80
CA ARG A 362 -14.31 2.66 -7.28
C ARG A 362 -13.34 1.67 -7.94
N HIS A 363 -12.37 2.14 -8.68
CA HIS A 363 -11.37 1.31 -9.34
C HIS A 363 -9.96 1.88 -9.16
N ILE A 364 -8.96 1.07 -9.46
CA ILE A 364 -7.56 1.47 -9.47
C ILE A 364 -7.14 1.55 -10.94
N THR A 365 -6.49 2.63 -11.32
CA THR A 365 -5.94 2.82 -12.66
C THR A 365 -4.43 2.64 -12.61
N LEU A 366 -3.89 1.74 -13.42
CA LEU A 366 -2.45 1.59 -13.61
C LEU A 366 -2.01 2.46 -14.79
N ILE A 367 -1.03 3.31 -14.55
CA ILE A 367 -0.53 4.31 -15.49
C ILE A 367 0.96 4.05 -15.74
N ASP A 368 1.37 3.92 -16.99
CA ASP A 368 2.79 3.89 -17.36
C ASP A 368 3.26 5.33 -17.65
N PRO A 369 4.13 5.91 -16.81
CA PRO A 369 4.61 7.27 -17.02
C PRO A 369 5.49 7.43 -18.27
N ARG A 370 5.94 6.33 -18.90
CA ARG A 370 6.77 6.33 -20.11
C ARG A 370 5.93 6.26 -21.39
N ALA A 371 4.69 5.79 -21.29
CA ALA A 371 3.79 5.69 -22.43
C ALA A 371 3.40 7.08 -22.95
N SER A 372 2.84 7.17 -24.14
CA SER A 372 2.32 8.42 -24.69
C SER A 372 1.28 9.05 -23.76
N ALA A 373 1.26 10.38 -23.63
CA ALA A 373 0.27 11.11 -22.82
C ALA A 373 -1.18 10.87 -23.28
N THR A 374 -1.38 10.35 -24.49
CA THR A 374 -2.69 9.94 -25.02
C THR A 374 -3.17 8.60 -24.45
N THR A 375 -2.29 7.78 -23.88
CA THR A 375 -2.63 6.52 -23.24
C THR A 375 -3.00 6.77 -21.79
N VAL A 376 -4.30 6.85 -21.50
CA VAL A 376 -4.83 7.24 -20.17
C VAL A 376 -4.56 6.17 -19.11
N ALA A 377 -4.64 4.90 -19.46
CA ALA A 377 -4.43 3.78 -18.54
C ALA A 377 -3.82 2.59 -19.27
N ALA A 378 -2.85 1.94 -18.64
CA ALA A 378 -2.36 0.66 -19.12
C ALA A 378 -3.33 -0.48 -18.76
N MET A 379 -3.97 -0.38 -17.58
CA MET A 379 -4.91 -1.36 -17.06
C MET A 379 -5.80 -0.72 -15.98
N THR A 380 -6.98 -1.31 -15.77
CA THR A 380 -7.90 -0.93 -14.70
C THR A 380 -8.21 -2.13 -13.81
N LEU A 381 -8.07 -1.98 -12.47
CA LEU A 381 -8.43 -3.02 -11.49
C LEU A 381 -9.82 -2.71 -10.92
N ARG A 382 -10.78 -3.60 -11.14
CA ARG A 382 -12.19 -3.41 -10.76
C ARG A 382 -12.64 -4.42 -9.71
N GLY A 383 -13.48 -3.97 -8.76
CA GLY A 383 -14.05 -4.83 -7.73
C GLY A 383 -14.58 -4.08 -6.53
N HIS A 384 -13.97 -2.95 -6.14
CA HIS A 384 -14.50 -2.12 -5.05
C HIS A 384 -15.87 -1.51 -5.37
N THR A 385 -16.67 -1.31 -4.32
CA THR A 385 -18.01 -0.71 -4.44
C THR A 385 -18.04 0.76 -4.02
N ASN A 386 -16.94 1.28 -3.47
CA ASN A 386 -16.75 2.69 -3.11
C ASN A 386 -15.34 3.17 -3.45
N ALA A 387 -15.03 4.43 -3.18
CA ALA A 387 -13.76 5.09 -3.46
C ALA A 387 -12.55 4.35 -2.88
N VAL A 388 -11.45 4.29 -3.64
CA VAL A 388 -10.18 3.66 -3.23
C VAL A 388 -9.25 4.75 -2.71
N VAL A 389 -8.99 4.75 -1.40
CA VAL A 389 -8.30 5.84 -0.70
C VAL A 389 -6.90 5.53 -0.22
N SER A 390 -6.52 4.26 -0.22
CA SER A 390 -5.18 3.83 0.19
C SER A 390 -4.70 2.69 -0.65
N LEU A 391 -3.42 2.69 -0.98
CA LEU A 391 -2.74 1.67 -1.74
C LEU A 391 -1.42 1.33 -1.05
N ALA A 392 -1.02 0.07 -1.12
CA ALA A 392 0.32 -0.36 -0.74
C ALA A 392 0.75 -1.54 -1.62
N ARG A 393 2.04 -1.63 -1.92
CA ARG A 393 2.59 -2.74 -2.71
C ARG A 393 2.81 -3.98 -1.86
N ASP A 394 2.79 -5.14 -2.50
CA ASP A 394 3.18 -6.41 -1.89
C ASP A 394 4.71 -6.44 -1.68
N PRO A 395 5.20 -6.67 -0.45
CA PRO A 395 6.63 -6.78 -0.19
C PRO A 395 7.24 -8.11 -0.65
N HIS A 396 6.42 -9.09 -1.06
CA HIS A 396 6.86 -10.42 -1.50
C HIS A 396 6.81 -10.59 -3.02
N SER A 397 5.97 -9.81 -3.70
CA SER A 397 5.74 -9.92 -5.15
C SER A 397 5.80 -8.56 -5.81
N THR A 398 6.47 -8.50 -6.96
CA THR A 398 6.53 -7.28 -7.78
C THR A 398 5.19 -6.95 -8.45
N TYR A 399 4.30 -7.94 -8.56
CA TYR A 399 3.00 -7.84 -9.23
C TYR A 399 1.83 -7.66 -8.25
N GLY A 400 2.12 -7.74 -6.94
CA GLY A 400 1.10 -7.67 -5.91
C GLY A 400 0.82 -6.24 -5.43
N LEU A 401 -0.45 -5.94 -5.21
CA LEU A 401 -0.94 -4.67 -4.68
C LEU A 401 -2.06 -4.94 -3.68
N ILE A 402 -2.16 -4.11 -2.65
CA ILE A 402 -3.34 -4.06 -1.77
C ILE A 402 -3.97 -2.69 -1.82
N SER A 403 -5.28 -2.65 -1.75
CA SER A 403 -6.07 -1.42 -1.69
C SER A 403 -6.98 -1.41 -0.48
N GLY A 404 -7.16 -0.23 0.10
CA GLY A 404 -8.17 0.07 1.11
C GLY A 404 -9.23 1.00 0.55
N SER A 405 -10.49 0.71 0.79
CA SER A 405 -11.61 1.46 0.25
C SER A 405 -12.61 1.89 1.32
N HIS A 406 -13.35 2.93 1.01
CA HIS A 406 -14.51 3.36 1.80
C HIS A 406 -15.66 2.34 1.81
N ASP A 407 -15.58 1.25 1.04
CA ASP A 407 -16.55 0.15 1.12
C ASP A 407 -16.34 -0.76 2.36
N GLY A 408 -15.33 -0.47 3.19
CA GLY A 408 -15.01 -1.25 4.38
C GLY A 408 -14.20 -2.51 4.10
N THR A 409 -13.65 -2.66 2.89
CA THR A 409 -12.84 -3.80 2.51
C THR A 409 -11.42 -3.39 2.13
N CYS A 410 -10.47 -4.29 2.38
CA CYS A 410 -9.17 -4.28 1.73
C CYS A 410 -9.16 -5.38 0.67
N ARG A 411 -8.61 -5.09 -0.51
CA ARG A 411 -8.52 -6.07 -1.59
C ARG A 411 -7.10 -6.28 -2.03
N ILE A 412 -6.75 -7.55 -2.24
CA ILE A 412 -5.45 -7.95 -2.76
C ILE A 412 -5.60 -8.20 -4.25
N TRP A 413 -4.68 -7.65 -5.02
CA TRP A 413 -4.62 -7.72 -6.47
C TRP A 413 -3.32 -8.35 -6.92
N ASP A 414 -3.39 -9.15 -7.97
CA ASP A 414 -2.23 -9.51 -8.78
C ASP A 414 -2.45 -8.92 -10.17
N ILE A 415 -1.53 -8.08 -10.62
CA ILE A 415 -1.63 -7.36 -11.89
C ILE A 415 -1.68 -8.33 -13.08
N ARG A 416 -1.18 -9.54 -12.92
CA ARG A 416 -1.23 -10.61 -13.95
C ARG A 416 -2.61 -11.27 -14.03
N SER A 417 -3.48 -11.09 -13.03
CA SER A 417 -4.85 -11.60 -13.04
C SER A 417 -5.74 -10.70 -13.87
N THR A 418 -5.63 -10.82 -15.19
CA THR A 418 -6.31 -9.95 -16.15
C THR A 418 -7.38 -10.69 -16.95
N LYS A 419 -8.42 -9.93 -17.32
CA LYS A 419 -9.42 -10.30 -18.31
C LYS A 419 -9.52 -9.18 -19.33
N THR A 420 -9.77 -9.53 -20.59
CA THR A 420 -10.05 -8.52 -21.62
C THR A 420 -11.55 -8.28 -21.67
N ASP A 421 -11.96 -7.07 -21.36
CA ASP A 421 -13.35 -6.60 -21.49
C ASP A 421 -13.45 -5.60 -22.66
N LYS A 422 -14.69 -5.20 -23.01
CA LYS A 422 -14.96 -4.21 -24.07
C LYS A 422 -14.26 -2.87 -23.85
N GLU A 423 -13.93 -2.53 -22.63
CA GLU A 423 -13.27 -1.28 -22.22
C GLU A 423 -11.75 -1.41 -22.04
N GLY A 424 -11.16 -2.57 -22.33
CA GLY A 424 -9.72 -2.81 -22.24
C GLY A 424 -9.34 -3.93 -21.28
N VAL A 425 -8.09 -3.93 -20.81
CA VAL A 425 -7.57 -4.92 -19.88
C VAL A 425 -8.04 -4.58 -18.45
N VAL A 426 -8.75 -5.51 -17.83
CA VAL A 426 -9.32 -5.37 -16.49
C VAL A 426 -8.74 -6.45 -15.59
N GLY A 427 -8.21 -6.03 -14.43
CA GLY A 427 -7.77 -6.95 -13.36
C GLY A 427 -8.86 -7.17 -12.33
N GLU A 428 -8.91 -8.40 -11.81
CA GLU A 428 -9.82 -8.79 -10.73
C GLU A 428 -9.06 -8.98 -9.41
N SER A 429 -9.74 -8.73 -8.28
CA SER A 429 -9.14 -8.97 -6.97
C SER A 429 -8.99 -10.46 -6.68
N VAL A 430 -7.82 -10.84 -6.14
CA VAL A 430 -7.53 -12.22 -5.72
C VAL A 430 -8.25 -12.53 -4.41
N TYR A 431 -8.16 -11.64 -3.44
CA TYR A 431 -8.80 -11.78 -2.12
C TYR A 431 -9.44 -10.47 -1.67
N SER A 432 -10.49 -10.61 -0.86
CA SER A 432 -11.14 -9.49 -0.16
C SER A 432 -11.07 -9.73 1.35
N ILE A 433 -10.60 -8.75 2.09
CA ILE A 433 -10.50 -8.76 3.55
C ILE A 433 -11.53 -7.79 4.08
N THR A 434 -12.46 -8.29 4.89
CA THR A 434 -13.49 -7.48 5.56
C THR A 434 -12.99 -7.01 6.93
N ARG A 435 -13.57 -5.91 7.44
CA ARG A 435 -13.28 -5.44 8.79
C ARG A 435 -13.91 -6.38 9.81
N LYS A 436 -13.14 -6.80 10.82
CA LYS A 436 -13.59 -7.73 11.87
C LYS A 436 -14.74 -7.15 12.72
N SER A 437 -14.79 -5.84 12.85
CA SER A 437 -15.88 -5.13 13.52
C SER A 437 -17.26 -5.40 12.91
N LEU A 438 -17.34 -5.68 11.61
CA LEU A 438 -18.59 -6.07 10.94
C LEU A 438 -19.09 -7.44 11.36
N GLU A 439 -18.19 -8.39 11.58
CA GLU A 439 -18.53 -9.75 11.98
C GLU A 439 -18.99 -9.81 13.43
N GLU A 440 -18.37 -9.02 14.32
CA GLU A 440 -18.68 -8.98 15.76
C GLU A 440 -20.08 -8.39 16.05
N GLU A 441 -20.54 -7.44 15.24
CA GLU A 441 -21.84 -6.81 15.42
C GLU A 441 -23.02 -7.70 15.00
N GLY A 442 -22.78 -8.91 14.49
CA GLY A 442 -23.82 -9.86 14.07
C GLY A 442 -24.72 -9.36 12.94
N LYS A 443 -24.37 -8.24 12.33
CA LYS A 443 -25.09 -7.63 11.20
C LYS A 443 -24.51 -8.07 9.87
N SER A 444 -24.45 -9.37 9.66
CA SER A 444 -24.34 -9.97 8.34
C SER A 444 -25.55 -9.51 7.53
N ASP A 445 -25.35 -8.78 6.44
CA ASP A 445 -26.33 -8.46 5.39
C ASP A 445 -27.34 -7.31 5.54
N SER A 446 -27.40 -6.51 6.58
CA SER A 446 -28.11 -5.25 6.41
C SER A 446 -27.24 -4.31 5.58
N LYS A 447 -27.67 -4.04 4.35
CA LYS A 447 -27.10 -3.15 3.35
C LYS A 447 -26.63 -1.81 3.96
N ARG A 448 -25.43 -1.78 4.53
CA ARG A 448 -24.77 -0.52 4.87
C ARG A 448 -24.40 0.14 3.55
N VAL A 449 -25.15 1.15 3.18
CA VAL A 449 -24.90 1.89 1.94
C VAL A 449 -23.54 2.57 2.08
N GLY A 450 -22.56 2.16 1.23
CA GLY A 450 -21.28 2.84 1.13
C GLY A 450 -20.27 2.61 2.25
N GLY A 451 -20.41 1.55 3.08
CA GLY A 451 -19.41 1.20 4.12
C GLY A 451 -19.40 2.13 5.32
N GLU A 452 -20.52 2.78 5.65
CA GLU A 452 -20.61 3.66 6.83
C GLU A 452 -20.25 2.95 8.13
N GLY A 453 -19.40 3.58 8.95
CA GLY A 453 -18.90 3.09 10.22
C GLY A 453 -17.75 2.10 10.13
N VAL A 454 -17.32 1.72 8.92
CA VAL A 454 -16.23 0.73 8.70
C VAL A 454 -15.30 1.11 7.55
N LYS A 455 -15.35 2.34 7.05
CA LYS A 455 -14.47 2.80 5.97
C LYS A 455 -13.01 2.56 6.31
N VAL A 456 -12.25 2.01 5.36
CA VAL A 456 -10.81 1.89 5.49
C VAL A 456 -10.17 3.19 5.01
N PHE A 457 -9.30 3.78 5.83
CA PHE A 457 -8.59 5.02 5.51
C PHE A 457 -7.13 4.79 5.14
N SER A 458 -6.48 3.80 5.75
CA SER A 458 -5.07 3.51 5.52
C SER A 458 -4.80 2.02 5.48
N VAL A 459 -3.92 1.62 4.59
CA VAL A 459 -3.40 0.25 4.48
C VAL A 459 -1.89 0.30 4.33
N CYS A 460 -1.20 -0.60 5.02
CA CYS A 460 0.22 -0.84 4.90
C CYS A 460 0.46 -2.34 4.78
N TRP A 461 1.37 -2.77 3.93
CA TRP A 461 1.74 -4.18 3.79
C TRP A 461 3.23 -4.35 4.09
N ASP A 462 3.52 -5.04 5.18
CA ASP A 462 4.87 -5.33 5.64
C ASP A 462 5.18 -6.82 5.54
N LYS A 463 6.43 -7.14 5.25
CA LYS A 463 6.89 -8.52 5.06
C LYS A 463 6.79 -9.37 6.32
N THR A 464 7.03 -8.79 7.48
CA THR A 464 7.09 -9.51 8.77
C THR A 464 5.77 -9.44 9.54
N VAL A 465 5.14 -8.28 9.56
CA VAL A 465 3.89 -8.03 10.29
C VAL A 465 2.67 -8.50 9.49
N GLY A 466 2.71 -8.35 8.16
CA GLY A 466 1.60 -8.62 7.27
C GLY A 466 0.85 -7.35 6.86
N ILE A 467 -0.44 -7.47 6.63
CA ILE A 467 -1.32 -6.38 6.21
C ILE A 467 -1.86 -5.68 7.43
N VAL A 468 -1.59 -4.40 7.55
CA VAL A 468 -2.11 -3.54 8.61
C VAL A 468 -3.09 -2.54 7.99
N SER A 469 -4.32 -2.53 8.45
CA SER A 469 -5.36 -1.63 7.97
C SER A 469 -6.00 -0.86 9.10
N ALA A 470 -6.37 0.39 8.86
CA ALA A 470 -7.02 1.27 9.83
C ALA A 470 -8.20 2.01 9.21
N GLY A 471 -9.17 2.37 10.03
CA GLY A 471 -10.37 2.96 9.50
C GLY A 471 -11.28 3.66 10.52
N GLU A 472 -12.51 3.86 10.07
CA GLU A 472 -13.60 4.55 10.78
C GLU A 472 -14.07 3.79 12.03
N ASP A 473 -13.87 2.47 12.06
CA ASP A 473 -14.23 1.60 13.19
C ASP A 473 -13.33 1.77 14.42
N LYS A 474 -12.44 2.76 14.41
CA LYS A 474 -11.50 3.08 15.51
C LYS A 474 -10.54 1.93 15.82
N ARG A 475 -10.26 1.07 14.85
CA ARG A 475 -9.39 -0.09 15.04
C ARG A 475 -8.28 -0.13 13.98
N ILE A 476 -7.12 -0.56 14.43
CA ILE A 476 -6.10 -1.12 13.54
C ILE A 476 -6.34 -2.61 13.48
N GLN A 477 -6.43 -3.17 12.28
CA GLN A 477 -6.60 -4.60 12.05
C GLN A 477 -5.36 -5.16 11.37
N ILE A 478 -4.86 -6.29 11.87
CA ILE A 478 -3.72 -7.01 11.32
C ILE A 478 -4.20 -8.31 10.72
N ASN A 479 -3.87 -8.52 9.45
CA ASN A 479 -4.14 -9.76 8.72
C ASN A 479 -2.81 -10.33 8.19
N ARG A 480 -2.62 -11.65 8.32
CA ARG A 480 -1.40 -12.33 7.85
C ARG A 480 -1.77 -13.65 7.18
N GLY A 481 -1.12 -13.95 6.05
CA GLY A 481 -1.18 -15.29 5.44
C GLY A 481 -0.23 -16.26 6.16
N GLU A 482 -0.59 -17.53 6.29
CA GLU A 482 0.22 -18.54 6.98
C GLU A 482 1.62 -18.76 6.37
N GLY A 483 1.80 -18.45 5.09
CA GLY A 483 3.07 -18.64 4.38
C GLY A 483 4.24 -17.76 4.83
N VAL A 484 3.98 -16.71 5.63
CA VAL A 484 5.01 -15.77 6.11
C VAL A 484 5.79 -16.31 7.32
N LEU A 485 5.34 -17.39 7.95
CA LEU A 485 5.96 -17.95 9.15
C LEU A 485 7.08 -18.98 8.90
N SER A 486 7.36 -19.38 7.66
CA SER A 486 8.25 -20.51 7.38
C SER A 486 9.62 -20.17 6.79
N SER A 487 10.09 -18.93 6.83
CA SER A 487 11.52 -18.69 6.72
C SER A 487 12.16 -18.80 8.12
N LYS A 488 12.27 -20.01 8.63
CA LYS A 488 13.29 -20.29 9.65
C LYS A 488 14.64 -20.03 9.00
N ALA A 489 15.34 -19.02 9.52
CA ALA A 489 16.76 -18.85 9.33
C ALA A 489 17.51 -20.09 9.78
#